data_56ce26b6d898f643610a04da382dc8f8
#
_entry.id   56ce26b6d898f643610a04da382dc8f8
#
_cell.length_a   1.000
_cell.length_b   1.000
_cell.length_c   1.000
_cell.angle_alpha   90.00
_cell.angle_beta   90.00
_cell.angle_gamma   90.00
#
_symmetry.space_group_name_H-M   'P 1'
#
loop_
_entity.id
_entity.type
_entity.pdbx_description
1 polymer ?
#
loop_
_entity_poly.entity_id
_entity_poly.type
_entity_poly.pdbx_seq_one_letter_code
_entity_poly.pdbx_strand_id
1 'polypeptide(L)'
;ADGRAEIVSGSWKKMPPQIKELVRGAILTGGANCRIAEQPMIYLDKNYIRMLGSIPQALAACASFHEYTKVVQLRGESATVAWETQAAVRGGADILMVDTGAREDLECCLSELAAMGCRGHIKVAFAGNVKLTDIPELSERADILCIGKEIVDAPLLDWKLDVMREEC
;
A
#
# COMPACT_ATOMS: atom_id res chain seq x y z
N ALA A 1 -4.16 -13.90 -1.15
CA ALA A 1 -2.77 -13.67 -1.62
C ALA A 1 -1.87 -14.90 -1.40
N ASP A 2 -2.34 -15.88 -0.63
CA ASP A 2 -1.64 -17.18 -0.37
C ASP A 2 -0.14 -17.00 -0.01
N GLY A 3 0.18 -15.95 0.74
CA GLY A 3 1.55 -15.61 1.12
C GLY A 3 2.42 -14.98 0.04
N ARG A 4 1.89 -14.73 -1.17
CA ARG A 4 2.65 -14.12 -2.28
C ARG A 4 2.77 -12.61 -2.16
N ALA A 5 1.78 -11.94 -1.57
CA ALA A 5 1.80 -10.52 -1.30
C ALA A 5 1.25 -10.20 0.08
N GLU A 6 1.76 -9.14 0.70
CA GLU A 6 1.24 -8.60 1.94
C GLU A 6 -0.04 -7.79 1.66
N ILE A 7 -1.08 -7.99 2.46
CA ILE A 7 -2.30 -7.17 2.39
C ILE A 7 -2.22 -6.07 3.42
N VAL A 8 -2.41 -4.83 2.98
CA VAL A 8 -2.38 -3.64 3.83
C VAL A 8 -3.70 -2.88 3.72
N SER A 9 -4.27 -2.47 4.84
CA SER A 9 -5.41 -1.58 4.84
C SER A 9 -5.20 -0.33 5.68
N GLY A 10 -5.26 0.82 5.00
CA GLY A 10 -5.30 2.14 5.62
C GLY A 10 -6.72 2.66 5.90
N SER A 11 -7.76 1.85 5.70
CA SER A 11 -9.17 2.24 5.83
C SER A 11 -9.52 2.82 7.21
N TRP A 12 -8.89 2.30 8.27
CA TRP A 12 -9.04 2.77 9.64
C TRP A 12 -8.77 4.27 9.81
N LYS A 13 -7.92 4.87 8.95
CA LYS A 13 -7.59 6.30 9.01
C LYS A 13 -8.80 7.19 8.75
N LYS A 14 -9.79 6.70 8.00
CA LYS A 14 -11.03 7.40 7.62
C LYS A 14 -12.17 7.18 8.63
N MET A 15 -11.97 6.34 9.64
CA MET A 15 -12.98 6.04 10.64
C MET A 15 -13.06 7.12 11.71
N PRO A 16 -14.25 7.30 12.36
CA PRO A 16 -14.37 8.10 13.55
C PRO A 16 -13.38 7.66 14.63
N PRO A 17 -12.83 8.57 15.44
CA PRO A 17 -11.81 8.23 16.45
C PRO A 17 -12.20 7.07 17.37
N GLN A 18 -13.50 6.98 17.73
CA GLN A 18 -14.04 5.99 18.68
C GLN A 18 -13.91 4.54 18.21
N ILE A 19 -13.86 4.32 16.88
CA ILE A 19 -13.82 2.95 16.32
C ILE A 19 -12.51 2.66 15.57
N LYS A 20 -11.57 3.61 15.52
CA LYS A 20 -10.28 3.40 14.81
C LYS A 20 -9.52 2.18 15.31
N GLU A 21 -9.41 2.04 16.62
CA GLU A 21 -8.67 0.91 17.21
C GLU A 21 -9.41 -0.41 17.01
N LEU A 22 -10.73 -0.41 17.04
CA LEU A 22 -11.53 -1.60 16.73
C LEU A 22 -11.29 -2.05 15.28
N VAL A 23 -11.34 -1.12 14.33
CA VAL A 23 -11.08 -1.44 12.91
C VAL A 23 -9.64 -1.90 12.67
N ARG A 24 -8.65 -1.29 13.35
CA ARG A 24 -7.26 -1.77 13.29
C ARG A 24 -7.12 -3.19 13.85
N GLY A 25 -7.74 -3.46 14.99
CA GLY A 25 -7.77 -4.79 15.58
C GLY A 25 -8.38 -5.82 14.63
N ALA A 26 -9.51 -5.50 14.00
CA ALA A 26 -10.15 -6.36 13.02
C ALA A 26 -9.26 -6.64 11.78
N ILE A 27 -8.58 -5.61 11.24
CA ILE A 27 -7.63 -5.77 10.14
C ILE A 27 -6.51 -6.75 10.51
N LEU A 28 -5.91 -6.56 11.69
CA LEU A 28 -4.81 -7.42 12.17
C LEU A 28 -5.29 -8.85 12.43
N THR A 29 -6.46 -9.03 13.04
CA THR A 29 -7.06 -10.35 13.29
C THR A 29 -7.37 -11.08 11.97
N GLY A 30 -7.73 -10.33 10.92
CA GLY A 30 -7.93 -10.87 9.58
C GLY A 30 -6.62 -11.21 8.83
N GLY A 31 -5.46 -11.05 9.46
CA GLY A 31 -4.16 -11.35 8.85
C GLY A 31 -3.63 -10.29 7.88
N ALA A 32 -4.22 -9.09 7.87
CA ALA A 32 -3.72 -7.97 7.10
C ALA A 32 -2.96 -6.97 7.97
N ASN A 33 -2.15 -6.11 7.36
CA ASN A 33 -1.38 -5.07 8.02
C ASN A 33 -2.11 -3.72 8.02
N CYS A 34 -1.88 -2.91 9.05
CA CYS A 34 -2.40 -1.54 9.12
C CYS A 34 -1.48 -0.50 8.51
N ARG A 35 -0.25 -0.86 8.20
CA ARG A 35 0.80 0.02 7.65
C ARG A 35 1.56 -0.70 6.54
N ILE A 36 2.06 0.09 5.60
CA ILE A 36 2.81 -0.41 4.43
C ILE A 36 4.22 -0.91 4.78
N ALA A 37 4.77 -0.44 5.89
CA ALA A 37 6.05 -0.90 6.42
C ALA A 37 6.02 -0.83 7.96
N GLU A 38 6.93 -1.57 8.58
CA GLU A 38 7.20 -1.43 10.01
C GLU A 38 7.84 -0.08 10.34
N GLN A 39 7.79 0.31 11.60
CA GLN A 39 8.42 1.53 12.09
C GLN A 39 9.88 1.26 12.49
N PRO A 40 10.81 2.21 12.28
CA PRO A 40 10.56 3.55 11.78
C PRO A 40 10.46 3.60 10.25
N MET A 41 9.51 4.38 9.71
CA MET A 41 9.38 4.61 8.27
C MET A 41 9.10 6.08 7.94
N ILE A 42 9.50 6.50 6.74
CA ILE A 42 9.16 7.78 6.13
C ILE A 42 8.28 7.50 4.93
N TYR A 43 7.07 8.06 4.93
CA TYR A 43 6.14 7.93 3.82
C TYR A 43 6.02 9.25 3.07
N LEU A 44 6.64 9.32 1.89
CA LEU A 44 6.62 10.48 1.00
C LEU A 44 5.40 10.38 0.07
N ASP A 45 4.27 10.88 0.56
CA ASP A 45 3.05 10.98 -0.23
C ASP A 45 3.10 12.20 -1.19
N LYS A 46 2.07 12.30 -2.03
CA LYS A 46 1.91 13.42 -2.98
C LYS A 46 2.05 14.80 -2.32
N ASN A 47 1.63 14.94 -1.05
CA ASN A 47 1.65 16.23 -0.37
C ASN A 47 3.08 16.60 0.03
N TYR A 48 3.84 15.65 0.58
CA TYR A 48 5.26 15.86 0.87
C TYR A 48 6.07 16.11 -0.40
N ILE A 49 5.79 15.37 -1.49
CA ILE A 49 6.46 15.58 -2.78
C ILE A 49 6.17 16.99 -3.31
N ARG A 50 4.92 17.45 -3.24
CA ARG A 50 4.53 18.82 -3.64
C ARG A 50 5.16 19.89 -2.76
N MET A 51 5.19 19.69 -1.43
CA MET A 51 5.80 20.62 -0.48
C MET A 51 7.31 20.76 -0.69
N LEU A 52 7.99 19.67 -1.01
CA LEU A 52 9.45 19.62 -1.18
C LEU A 52 9.90 19.84 -2.63
N GLY A 53 8.94 19.90 -3.58
CA GLY A 53 9.13 20.26 -4.97
C GLY A 53 9.21 19.05 -5.93
N SER A 54 9.83 17.95 -5.53
CA SER A 54 9.96 16.75 -6.38
C SER A 54 10.36 15.51 -5.57
N ILE A 55 10.25 14.32 -6.16
CA ILE A 55 10.72 13.06 -5.56
C ILE A 55 12.21 13.13 -5.19
N PRO A 56 13.13 13.56 -6.08
CA PRO A 56 14.54 13.71 -5.70
C PRO A 56 14.78 14.64 -4.51
N GLN A 57 14.10 15.78 -4.47
CA GLN A 57 14.24 16.74 -3.37
C GLN A 57 13.68 16.19 -2.05
N ALA A 58 12.53 15.49 -2.13
CA ALA A 58 11.93 14.84 -0.96
C ALA A 58 12.83 13.74 -0.38
N LEU A 59 13.42 12.91 -1.23
CA LEU A 59 14.37 11.87 -0.80
C LEU A 59 15.69 12.46 -0.30
N ALA A 60 16.20 13.52 -0.92
CA ALA A 60 17.38 14.24 -0.42
C ALA A 60 17.16 14.83 0.98
N ALA A 61 15.97 15.36 1.25
CA ALA A 61 15.60 15.85 2.59
C ALA A 61 15.56 14.73 3.66
N CYS A 62 15.41 13.49 3.23
CA CYS A 62 15.37 12.31 4.11
C CYS A 62 16.70 11.52 4.09
N ALA A 63 17.76 12.02 3.45
CA ALA A 63 18.99 11.27 3.23
C ALA A 63 19.69 10.86 4.53
N SER A 64 19.59 11.67 5.60
CA SER A 64 20.21 11.39 6.90
C SER A 64 19.48 10.32 7.73
N PHE A 65 18.26 9.92 7.33
CA PHE A 65 17.47 8.93 8.06
C PHE A 65 17.74 7.52 7.51
N HIS A 66 18.93 6.99 7.78
CA HIS A 66 19.38 5.70 7.23
C HIS A 66 18.63 4.50 7.78
N GLU A 67 18.17 4.59 9.04
CA GLU A 67 17.42 3.53 9.74
C GLU A 67 15.94 3.47 9.34
N TYR A 68 15.46 4.41 8.53
CA TYR A 68 14.05 4.52 8.19
C TYR A 68 13.77 3.89 6.82
N THR A 69 12.77 3.00 6.77
CA THR A 69 12.21 2.54 5.50
C THR A 69 11.55 3.70 4.76
N LYS A 70 12.05 4.02 3.57
CA LYS A 70 11.54 5.12 2.73
C LYS A 70 10.53 4.60 1.74
N VAL A 71 9.29 5.03 1.91
CA VAL A 71 8.18 4.71 1.02
C VAL A 71 7.86 5.91 0.15
N VAL A 72 7.82 5.75 -1.16
CA VAL A 72 7.50 6.82 -2.12
C VAL A 72 6.24 6.50 -2.88
N GLN A 73 5.26 7.41 -2.84
CA GLN A 73 4.04 7.32 -3.61
C GLN A 73 4.29 7.79 -5.04
N LEU A 74 3.95 6.94 -6.01
CA LEU A 74 4.00 7.23 -7.45
C LEU A 74 2.59 7.45 -7.97
N ARG A 75 2.36 8.55 -8.68
CA ARG A 75 1.04 8.93 -9.19
C ARG A 75 1.03 9.38 -10.64
N GLY A 76 2.20 9.60 -11.23
CA GLY A 76 2.30 10.14 -12.58
C GLY A 76 1.79 11.60 -12.70
N GLU A 77 1.75 12.35 -11.58
CA GLU A 77 1.19 13.71 -11.55
C GLU A 77 2.22 14.78 -11.96
N SER A 78 3.46 14.62 -11.57
CA SER A 78 4.54 15.57 -11.86
C SER A 78 5.41 15.14 -13.06
N ALA A 79 5.39 13.86 -13.37
CA ALA A 79 6.10 13.24 -14.48
C ALA A 79 5.44 11.87 -14.77
N THR A 80 5.94 11.12 -15.76
CA THR A 80 5.46 9.75 -16.00
C THR A 80 5.85 8.83 -14.84
N VAL A 81 5.06 7.75 -14.61
CA VAL A 81 5.37 6.74 -13.59
C VAL A 81 6.75 6.13 -13.82
N ALA A 82 7.18 5.97 -15.08
CA ALA A 82 8.53 5.52 -15.41
C ALA A 82 9.60 6.45 -14.82
N TRP A 83 9.47 7.76 -15.06
CA TRP A 83 10.43 8.73 -14.51
C TRP A 83 10.38 8.78 -12.99
N GLU A 84 9.17 8.78 -12.40
CA GLU A 84 8.99 8.77 -10.93
C GLU A 84 9.65 7.54 -10.31
N THR A 85 9.51 6.36 -10.94
CA THR A 85 10.17 5.11 -10.52
C THR A 85 11.69 5.26 -10.52
N GLN A 86 12.26 5.70 -11.64
CA GLN A 86 13.70 5.89 -11.75
C GLN A 86 14.24 6.91 -10.74
N ALA A 87 13.52 8.02 -10.54
CA ALA A 87 13.89 9.06 -9.60
C ALA A 87 13.86 8.56 -8.15
N ALA A 88 12.83 7.79 -7.79
CA ALA A 88 12.70 7.21 -6.46
C ALA A 88 13.79 6.16 -6.16
N VAL A 89 14.09 5.28 -7.12
CA VAL A 89 15.16 4.29 -7.01
C VAL A 89 16.51 4.98 -6.79
N ARG A 90 16.86 5.95 -7.64
CA ARG A 90 18.14 6.69 -7.53
C ARG A 90 18.25 7.48 -6.22
N GLY A 91 17.13 7.91 -5.67
CA GLY A 91 17.06 8.63 -4.39
C GLY A 91 17.06 7.72 -3.16
N GLY A 92 17.11 6.40 -3.32
CA GLY A 92 17.21 5.43 -2.22
C GLY A 92 15.86 5.11 -1.57
N ALA A 93 14.79 5.00 -2.35
CA ALA A 93 13.52 4.47 -1.87
C ALA A 93 13.60 2.95 -1.68
N ASP A 94 12.96 2.44 -0.61
CA ASP A 94 12.87 1.02 -0.30
C ASP A 94 11.57 0.41 -0.81
N ILE A 95 10.49 1.19 -0.82
CA ILE A 95 9.16 0.77 -1.26
C ILE A 95 8.60 1.82 -2.22
N LEU A 96 8.16 1.38 -3.39
CA LEU A 96 7.43 2.21 -4.35
C LEU A 96 5.95 1.88 -4.28
N MET A 97 5.12 2.87 -3.99
CA MET A 97 3.67 2.70 -3.92
C MET A 97 3.02 3.31 -5.15
N VAL A 98 2.66 2.49 -6.12
CA VAL A 98 1.86 2.89 -7.29
C VAL A 98 0.42 3.08 -6.85
N ASP A 99 -0.02 4.32 -6.71
CA ASP A 99 -1.35 4.70 -6.19
C ASP A 99 -2.18 5.41 -7.28
N THR A 100 -2.27 4.80 -8.43
CA THR A 100 -3.06 5.28 -9.57
C THR A 100 -4.31 4.43 -9.82
N GLY A 101 -4.29 3.17 -9.38
CA GLY A 101 -5.30 2.18 -9.69
C GLY A 101 -5.23 1.65 -11.12
N ALA A 102 -4.30 2.14 -11.93
CA ALA A 102 -4.07 1.68 -13.30
C ALA A 102 -3.04 0.54 -13.30
N ARG A 103 -3.41 -0.60 -13.88
CA ARG A 103 -2.52 -1.78 -13.98
C ARG A 103 -1.32 -1.50 -14.88
N GLU A 104 -1.51 -0.67 -15.90
CA GLU A 104 -0.48 -0.22 -16.83
C GLU A 104 0.64 0.52 -16.10
N ASP A 105 0.31 1.30 -15.07
CA ASP A 105 1.28 2.01 -14.24
C ASP A 105 2.06 1.05 -13.34
N LEU A 106 1.42 0.00 -12.83
CA LEU A 106 2.11 -1.07 -12.12
C LEU A 106 3.11 -1.77 -13.03
N GLU A 107 2.69 -2.16 -14.24
CA GLU A 107 3.57 -2.81 -15.21
C GLU A 107 4.74 -1.90 -15.63
N CYS A 108 4.46 -0.62 -15.81
CA CYS A 108 5.47 0.40 -16.11
C CYS A 108 6.53 0.45 -14.98
N CYS A 109 6.09 0.54 -13.73
CA CYS A 109 6.99 0.54 -12.57
C CYS A 109 7.83 -0.74 -12.51
N LEU A 110 7.22 -1.91 -12.67
CA LEU A 110 7.91 -3.21 -12.66
C LEU A 110 8.94 -3.32 -13.78
N SER A 111 8.60 -2.86 -14.99
CA SER A 111 9.50 -2.86 -16.14
C SER A 111 10.72 -1.96 -15.92
N GLU A 112 10.52 -0.78 -15.33
CA GLU A 112 11.63 0.12 -14.99
C GLU A 112 12.56 -0.50 -13.93
N LEU A 113 11.99 -1.12 -12.88
CA LEU A 113 12.79 -1.81 -11.86
C LEU A 113 13.58 -2.98 -12.42
N ALA A 114 13.00 -3.73 -13.36
CA ALA A 114 13.69 -4.81 -14.07
C ALA A 114 14.83 -4.27 -14.93
N ALA A 115 14.59 -3.20 -15.71
CA ALA A 115 15.60 -2.55 -16.55
C ALA A 115 16.77 -1.98 -15.73
N MET A 116 16.50 -1.51 -14.50
CA MET A 116 17.51 -1.02 -13.56
C MET A 116 18.19 -2.14 -12.75
N GLY A 117 17.75 -3.39 -12.87
CA GLY A 117 18.31 -4.54 -12.15
C GLY A 117 18.03 -4.52 -10.63
N CYS A 118 17.02 -3.78 -10.17
CA CYS A 118 16.78 -3.59 -8.74
C CYS A 118 15.43 -4.15 -8.24
N ARG A 119 14.64 -4.86 -9.08
CA ARG A 119 13.34 -5.44 -8.70
C ARG A 119 13.43 -6.33 -7.44
N GLY A 120 14.53 -7.04 -7.24
CA GLY A 120 14.74 -7.90 -6.07
C GLY A 120 15.07 -7.16 -4.76
N HIS A 121 15.36 -5.87 -4.83
CA HIS A 121 15.79 -5.06 -3.68
C HIS A 121 14.74 -4.02 -3.26
N ILE A 122 13.80 -3.70 -4.13
CA ILE A 122 12.77 -2.68 -3.89
C ILE A 122 11.41 -3.35 -3.93
N LYS A 123 10.64 -3.19 -2.85
CA LYS A 123 9.26 -3.66 -2.82
C LYS A 123 8.34 -2.74 -3.63
N VAL A 124 7.37 -3.34 -4.28
CA VAL A 124 6.33 -2.62 -5.02
C VAL A 124 4.99 -2.82 -4.33
N ALA A 125 4.38 -1.73 -3.93
CA ALA A 125 3.03 -1.69 -3.41
C ALA A 125 2.07 -1.15 -4.48
N PHE A 126 0.90 -1.75 -4.60
CA PHE A 126 -0.15 -1.30 -5.52
C PHE A 126 -1.39 -0.87 -4.75
N ALA A 127 -1.93 0.29 -5.12
CA ALA A 127 -3.09 0.92 -4.51
C ALA A 127 -3.97 1.59 -5.56
N GLY A 128 -5.16 2.01 -5.15
CA GLY A 128 -6.12 2.66 -6.03
C GLY A 128 -7.23 1.71 -6.46
N ASN A 129 -8.25 1.57 -5.60
CA ASN A 129 -9.46 0.79 -5.89
C ASN A 129 -9.23 -0.71 -6.18
N VAL A 130 -8.22 -1.31 -5.52
CA VAL A 130 -7.98 -2.77 -5.58
C VAL A 130 -9.17 -3.50 -4.98
N LYS A 131 -9.76 -4.43 -5.73
CA LYS A 131 -10.88 -5.27 -5.33
C LYS A 131 -10.38 -6.60 -4.76
N LEU A 132 -11.20 -7.26 -3.96
CA LEU A 132 -10.88 -8.59 -3.42
C LEU A 132 -10.68 -9.62 -4.56
N THR A 133 -11.43 -9.50 -5.65
CA THR A 133 -11.31 -10.35 -6.83
C THR A 133 -10.00 -10.19 -7.59
N ASP A 134 -9.32 -9.07 -7.43
CA ASP A 134 -8.06 -8.76 -8.14
C ASP A 134 -6.84 -9.34 -7.40
N ILE A 135 -6.99 -9.71 -6.12
CA ILE A 135 -5.88 -10.17 -5.26
C ILE A 135 -5.09 -11.33 -5.87
N PRO A 136 -5.74 -12.41 -6.39
CA PRO A 136 -4.98 -13.55 -6.93
C PRO A 136 -4.01 -13.15 -8.04
N GLU A 137 -4.46 -12.33 -8.98
CA GLU A 137 -3.66 -11.86 -10.10
C GLU A 137 -2.59 -10.84 -9.66
N LEU A 138 -2.99 -9.82 -8.90
CA LEU A 138 -2.08 -8.75 -8.48
C LEU A 138 -1.00 -9.23 -7.50
N SER A 139 -1.28 -10.27 -6.71
CA SER A 139 -0.31 -10.85 -5.78
C SER A 139 0.87 -11.57 -6.46
N GLU A 140 0.77 -11.82 -7.75
CA GLU A 140 1.89 -12.35 -8.55
C GLU A 140 2.83 -11.26 -9.04
N ARG A 141 2.42 -10.00 -8.95
CA ARG A 141 3.14 -8.85 -9.50
C ARG A 141 3.64 -7.88 -8.44
N ALA A 142 2.78 -7.52 -7.50
CA ALA A 142 3.10 -6.60 -6.42
C ALA A 142 3.42 -7.35 -5.12
N ASP A 143 4.37 -6.82 -4.35
CA ASP A 143 4.74 -7.38 -3.06
C ASP A 143 3.74 -6.98 -1.96
N ILE A 144 3.04 -5.86 -2.14
CA ILE A 144 2.08 -5.31 -1.18
C ILE A 144 0.83 -4.84 -1.95
N LEU A 145 -0.35 -5.24 -1.47
CA LEU A 145 -1.63 -4.78 -2.00
C LEU A 145 -2.36 -3.94 -0.97
N CYS A 146 -2.66 -2.68 -1.32
CA CYS A 146 -3.35 -1.74 -0.45
C CYS A 146 -4.86 -1.78 -0.72
N ILE A 147 -5.63 -2.33 0.22
CA ILE A 147 -7.08 -2.49 0.13
C ILE A 147 -7.75 -1.53 1.10
N GLY A 148 -8.58 -0.64 0.60
CA GLY A 148 -9.27 0.36 1.41
C GLY A 148 -10.78 0.25 1.33
N LYS A 149 -11.34 0.50 0.15
CA LYS A 149 -12.78 0.58 -0.07
C LYS A 149 -13.50 -0.73 0.28
N GLU A 150 -12.98 -1.84 -0.16
CA GLU A 150 -13.56 -3.18 0.07
C GLU A 150 -13.75 -3.52 1.57
N ILE A 151 -12.94 -2.91 2.45
CA ILE A 151 -13.08 -3.08 3.90
C ILE A 151 -14.12 -2.11 4.47
N VAL A 152 -14.15 -0.86 3.99
CA VAL A 152 -15.10 0.16 4.46
C VAL A 152 -16.52 -0.14 4.00
N ASP A 153 -16.64 -0.58 2.75
CA ASP A 153 -17.94 -0.87 2.10
C ASP A 153 -18.27 -2.38 2.15
N ALA A 154 -17.63 -3.14 3.04
CA ALA A 154 -17.90 -4.57 3.20
C ALA A 154 -19.39 -4.81 3.54
N PRO A 155 -20.03 -5.83 2.94
CA PRO A 155 -21.38 -6.21 3.30
C PRO A 155 -21.48 -6.54 4.78
N LEU A 156 -22.58 -6.14 5.41
CA LEU A 156 -22.86 -6.54 6.77
C LEU A 156 -23.04 -8.06 6.86
N LEU A 157 -22.50 -8.66 7.91
CA LEU A 157 -22.74 -10.07 8.19
C LEU A 157 -24.18 -10.22 8.69
N ASP A 158 -24.89 -11.20 8.13
CA ASP A 158 -26.26 -11.54 8.57
C ASP A 158 -26.18 -12.39 9.85
N TRP A 159 -26.03 -11.72 10.98
CA TRP A 159 -26.03 -12.35 12.29
C TRP A 159 -27.46 -12.66 12.72
N LYS A 160 -27.72 -13.92 13.09
CA LYS A 160 -28.99 -14.36 13.68
C LYS A 160 -28.73 -14.92 15.06
N LEU A 161 -29.60 -14.53 15.99
CA LEU A 161 -29.64 -15.09 17.34
C LEU A 161 -30.89 -15.95 17.43
N ASP A 162 -30.72 -17.28 17.47
CA ASP A 162 -31.81 -18.22 17.64
C ASP A 162 -31.73 -18.89 19.01
N VAL A 163 -32.89 -19.09 19.64
CA VAL A 163 -32.99 -19.89 20.86
C VAL A 163 -33.09 -21.35 20.46
N MET A 164 -32.05 -22.12 20.77
CA MET A 164 -32.06 -23.57 20.57
C MET A 164 -32.91 -24.21 21.65
N ARG A 165 -33.89 -25.04 21.25
CA ARG A 165 -34.57 -25.91 22.20
C ARG A 165 -33.70 -27.14 22.41
N GLU A 166 -33.36 -27.42 23.67
CA GLU A 166 -32.82 -28.74 24.02
C GLU A 166 -33.89 -29.80 23.71
N GLU A 167 -33.58 -30.74 22.82
CA GLU A 167 -34.40 -31.94 22.68
C GLU A 167 -34.15 -32.80 23.91
N CYS A 168 -35.20 -32.95 24.77
CA CYS A 168 -35.18 -33.84 25.92
C CYS A 168 -35.30 -35.30 25.51
#